data_f816515c09f24b0d969580d25f83b9ef
#
_entry.id   f816515c09f24b0d969580d25f83b9ef
#
_cell.length_a   1.000
_cell.length_b   1.000
_cell.length_c   1.000
_cell.angle_alpha   90.00
_cell.angle_beta   90.00
_cell.angle_gamma   90.00
#
_symmetry.space_group_name_H-M   'P 1'
#
loop_
_entity.id
_entity.type
_entity.pdbx_description
1 polymer ?
#
loop_
_entity_poly.entity_id
_entity_poly.type
_entity_poly.pdbx_seq_one_letter_code
_entity_poly.pdbx_strand_id
1 'polypeptide(L)'
;MMHWDYWRLLAIVSLAGFVGLLFGQMMTFMFIASFLYALWLQRAWLQLWLWLQKPKVNQSPSAEGAIDEVCRKINLINKQNRSRKKKLAGYLKRFQATTSALPDAVVVLGDFGKVDWANSSAKSLLGIKWPRDSSVRIGNLIRDPEFQQLLHASVKDKPVAIVTSPLDRQRQLEMKIVSYMGNGRLLIARDMTQTIKLQRMRRDFVTNVSHELRTPLTVLHGYLETLTKESPTQQWQSALPVMRQQTQRMNAMIKDLLTLSQLETGEKPLNDHAINMGELLNSIVNDAKQHQNYQQHTITIDIDAEQLLVADSDELHSAVSNLIFNAIKYTQAESTITVRWLVDKQSARIEVSDDGLGIDEHHIERLTERFYRVDNGRSLEAGGTGLGLAIVKHILQRHGGELKISSTVGVGSQFCCC
;
A
#
# COMPACT_ATOMS: atom_id res chain seq x y z
N MET A 1 -34.65 -51.90 -29.34
CA MET A 1 -34.00 -51.21 -30.48
C MET A 1 -33.16 -52.10 -31.37
N MET A 2 -32.49 -53.10 -30.83
CA MET A 2 -31.81 -54.16 -31.64
C MET A 2 -32.73 -54.92 -32.59
N HIS A 3 -34.05 -54.86 -32.41
CA HIS A 3 -35.03 -55.48 -33.25
C HIS A 3 -35.17 -54.89 -34.67
N TRP A 4 -34.89 -53.62 -34.92
CA TRP A 4 -35.11 -52.95 -36.22
C TRP A 4 -34.16 -53.46 -37.30
N ASP A 5 -32.90 -53.74 -36.96
CA ASP A 5 -31.94 -54.27 -37.94
C ASP A 5 -32.21 -55.71 -38.29
N TYR A 6 -32.75 -56.52 -37.34
CA TYR A 6 -33.19 -57.87 -37.56
C TYR A 6 -34.43 -57.89 -38.50
N TRP A 7 -35.42 -57.00 -38.29
CA TRP A 7 -36.57 -56.88 -39.11
C TRP A 7 -36.23 -56.42 -40.52
N ARG A 8 -35.25 -55.52 -40.69
CA ARG A 8 -34.76 -55.12 -42.02
C ARG A 8 -34.07 -56.28 -42.74
N LEU A 9 -33.20 -57.01 -42.06
CA LEU A 9 -32.60 -58.20 -42.68
C LEU A 9 -33.65 -59.18 -43.08
N LEU A 10 -34.63 -59.52 -42.23
CA LEU A 10 -35.71 -60.41 -42.47
C LEU A 10 -36.56 -59.94 -43.68
N ALA A 11 -36.87 -58.67 -43.72
CA ALA A 11 -37.63 -58.06 -44.83
C ALA A 11 -36.90 -58.18 -46.20
N ILE A 12 -35.58 -57.82 -46.20
CA ILE A 12 -34.75 -57.87 -47.41
C ILE A 12 -34.59 -59.31 -47.90
N VAL A 13 -34.30 -60.23 -46.99
CA VAL A 13 -34.09 -61.64 -47.33
C VAL A 13 -35.43 -62.30 -47.79
N SER A 14 -36.55 -61.97 -47.12
CA SER A 14 -37.88 -62.44 -47.52
C SER A 14 -38.30 -61.92 -48.89
N LEU A 15 -38.05 -60.61 -49.15
CA LEU A 15 -38.33 -59.99 -50.43
C LEU A 15 -37.46 -60.62 -51.55
N ALA A 16 -36.17 -60.82 -51.30
CA ALA A 16 -35.28 -61.47 -52.23
C ALA A 16 -35.68 -62.95 -52.50
N GLY A 17 -36.11 -63.63 -51.45
CA GLY A 17 -36.65 -65.01 -51.56
C GLY A 17 -37.92 -65.07 -52.45
N PHE A 18 -38.84 -64.10 -52.25
CA PHE A 18 -40.08 -64.03 -53.07
C PHE A 18 -39.76 -63.72 -54.54
N VAL A 19 -38.87 -62.80 -54.83
CA VAL A 19 -38.39 -62.50 -56.17
C VAL A 19 -37.69 -63.70 -56.78
N GLY A 20 -36.80 -64.41 -56.03
CA GLY A 20 -36.13 -65.61 -56.50
C GLY A 20 -37.06 -66.78 -56.80
N LEU A 21 -38.21 -66.86 -56.16
CA LEU A 21 -39.22 -67.85 -56.39
C LEU A 21 -39.86 -67.69 -57.79
N LEU A 22 -40.07 -66.43 -58.23
CA LEU A 22 -40.59 -66.08 -59.58
C LEU A 22 -39.60 -66.49 -60.68
N PHE A 23 -38.32 -66.56 -60.43
CA PHE A 23 -37.29 -66.94 -61.40
C PHE A 23 -36.74 -68.35 -61.18
N GLY A 24 -37.32 -69.14 -60.29
CA GLY A 24 -36.88 -70.50 -60.00
C GLY A 24 -35.54 -70.67 -59.32
N GLN A 25 -34.93 -69.56 -58.76
CA GLN A 25 -33.63 -69.54 -58.18
C GLN A 25 -33.63 -68.89 -56.75
N MET A 26 -34.55 -69.29 -55.91
CA MET A 26 -34.79 -68.71 -54.59
C MET A 26 -33.53 -68.63 -53.71
N MET A 27 -32.74 -69.71 -53.59
CA MET A 27 -31.53 -69.79 -52.75
C MET A 27 -30.43 -68.82 -53.19
N THR A 28 -30.22 -68.61 -54.47
CA THR A 28 -29.19 -67.70 -55.00
C THR A 28 -29.55 -66.27 -54.72
N PHE A 29 -30.77 -65.82 -54.83
CA PHE A 29 -31.26 -64.49 -54.53
C PHE A 29 -31.18 -64.19 -53.03
N MET A 30 -31.54 -65.11 -52.15
CA MET A 30 -31.42 -65.01 -50.73
C MET A 30 -29.95 -64.88 -50.30
N PHE A 31 -29.06 -65.69 -50.91
CA PHE A 31 -27.61 -65.62 -50.60
C PHE A 31 -27.02 -64.28 -51.04
N ILE A 32 -27.30 -63.78 -52.23
CA ILE A 32 -26.85 -62.52 -52.75
C ILE A 32 -27.32 -61.36 -51.83
N ALA A 33 -28.61 -61.35 -51.44
CA ALA A 33 -29.16 -60.33 -50.54
C ALA A 33 -28.50 -60.33 -49.18
N SER A 34 -28.31 -61.50 -48.59
CA SER A 34 -27.60 -61.63 -47.30
C SER A 34 -26.13 -61.18 -47.41
N PHE A 35 -25.44 -61.51 -48.48
CA PHE A 35 -24.04 -61.09 -48.69
C PHE A 35 -23.91 -59.57 -48.89
N LEU A 36 -24.77 -58.96 -49.67
CA LEU A 36 -24.80 -57.49 -49.86
C LEU A 36 -25.12 -56.78 -48.55
N TYR A 37 -26.05 -57.28 -47.74
CA TYR A 37 -26.35 -56.74 -46.42
C TYR A 37 -25.16 -56.88 -45.50
N ALA A 38 -24.44 -58.00 -45.49
CA ALA A 38 -23.22 -58.19 -44.67
C ALA A 38 -22.12 -57.21 -45.11
N LEU A 39 -21.90 -57.01 -46.41
CA LEU A 39 -20.94 -56.01 -46.92
C LEU A 39 -21.33 -54.59 -46.51
N TRP A 40 -22.62 -54.23 -46.57
CA TRP A 40 -23.13 -52.93 -46.13
C TRP A 40 -22.89 -52.73 -44.62
N LEU A 41 -23.14 -53.74 -43.79
CA LEU A 41 -22.93 -53.72 -42.35
C LEU A 41 -21.43 -53.57 -42.02
N GLN A 42 -20.58 -54.35 -42.70
CA GLN A 42 -19.12 -54.27 -42.53
C GLN A 42 -18.58 -52.88 -42.88
N ARG A 43 -19.08 -52.26 -43.94
CA ARG A 43 -18.71 -50.91 -44.34
C ARG A 43 -19.13 -49.87 -43.28
N ALA A 44 -20.30 -50.00 -42.70
CA ALA A 44 -20.81 -49.12 -41.64
C ALA A 44 -19.98 -49.24 -40.36
N TRP A 45 -19.61 -50.47 -39.97
CA TRP A 45 -18.67 -50.69 -38.84
C TRP A 45 -17.27 -50.10 -39.09
N LEU A 46 -16.75 -50.24 -40.28
CA LEU A 46 -15.45 -49.68 -40.66
C LEU A 46 -15.47 -48.14 -40.60
N GLN A 47 -16.57 -47.52 -41.07
CA GLN A 47 -16.74 -46.05 -40.94
C GLN A 47 -16.81 -45.60 -39.50
N LEU A 48 -17.52 -46.31 -38.63
CA LEU A 48 -17.58 -46.03 -37.21
C LEU A 48 -16.20 -46.14 -36.56
N TRP A 49 -15.44 -47.20 -36.88
CA TRP A 49 -14.10 -47.44 -36.36
C TRP A 49 -13.12 -46.34 -36.79
N LEU A 50 -13.14 -45.95 -38.07
CA LEU A 50 -12.32 -44.83 -38.60
C LEU A 50 -12.68 -43.49 -37.94
N TRP A 51 -13.97 -43.26 -37.70
CA TRP A 51 -14.44 -42.05 -37.03
C TRP A 51 -13.99 -41.99 -35.55
N LEU A 52 -14.00 -43.11 -34.85
CA LEU A 52 -13.52 -43.22 -33.47
C LEU A 52 -12.01 -42.94 -33.36
N GLN A 53 -11.22 -43.35 -34.37
CA GLN A 53 -9.78 -43.06 -34.39
C GLN A 53 -9.47 -41.58 -34.62
N LYS A 54 -10.34 -40.80 -35.28
CA LYS A 54 -10.15 -39.40 -35.58
C LYS A 54 -11.27 -38.56 -34.98
N PRO A 55 -11.33 -38.36 -33.66
CA PRO A 55 -12.45 -37.68 -32.98
C PRO A 55 -12.57 -36.18 -33.29
N LYS A 56 -11.71 -35.61 -34.14
CA LYS A 56 -11.76 -34.18 -34.54
C LYS A 56 -12.71 -33.89 -35.70
N VAL A 57 -13.24 -34.89 -36.37
CA VAL A 57 -14.19 -34.69 -37.49
C VAL A 57 -15.60 -34.56 -36.90
N ASN A 58 -16.20 -33.39 -37.04
CA ASN A 58 -17.49 -33.02 -36.45
C ASN A 58 -18.71 -33.71 -37.11
N GLN A 59 -18.52 -34.53 -38.09
CA GLN A 59 -19.61 -35.24 -38.77
C GLN A 59 -19.54 -36.71 -38.38
N SER A 60 -20.52 -37.15 -37.60
CA SER A 60 -20.75 -38.60 -37.43
C SER A 60 -21.06 -39.22 -38.76
N PRO A 61 -20.61 -40.49 -39.01
CA PRO A 61 -21.03 -41.20 -40.21
C PRO A 61 -22.56 -41.21 -40.26
N SER A 62 -23.11 -40.97 -41.45
CA SER A 62 -24.52 -41.13 -41.72
C SER A 62 -24.80 -42.62 -41.76
N ALA A 63 -25.01 -43.20 -40.60
CA ALA A 63 -25.38 -44.62 -40.45
C ALA A 63 -26.84 -44.68 -39.98
N GLU A 64 -27.54 -45.71 -40.42
CA GLU A 64 -28.90 -45.98 -39.96
C GLU A 64 -28.88 -47.11 -38.93
N GLY A 65 -29.86 -47.13 -38.01
CA GLY A 65 -30.02 -48.20 -37.03
C GLY A 65 -29.17 -48.07 -35.78
N ALA A 66 -28.64 -49.19 -35.26
CA ALA A 66 -27.89 -49.26 -33.99
C ALA A 66 -26.62 -48.44 -34.00
N ILE A 67 -25.95 -48.30 -35.14
CA ILE A 67 -24.69 -47.54 -35.28
C ILE A 67 -24.94 -46.05 -35.11
N ASP A 68 -26.03 -45.50 -35.63
CA ASP A 68 -26.41 -44.09 -35.46
C ASP A 68 -26.71 -43.76 -33.98
N GLU A 69 -27.36 -44.69 -33.27
CA GLU A 69 -27.60 -44.53 -31.82
C GLU A 69 -26.29 -44.48 -31.02
N VAL A 70 -25.33 -45.36 -31.34
CA VAL A 70 -23.99 -45.36 -30.73
C VAL A 70 -23.27 -44.02 -31.01
N CYS A 71 -23.31 -43.57 -32.29
CA CYS A 71 -22.72 -42.27 -32.66
C CYS A 71 -23.36 -41.11 -31.88
N ARG A 72 -24.69 -41.10 -31.74
CA ARG A 72 -25.39 -40.08 -30.94
C ARG A 72 -25.00 -40.09 -29.47
N LYS A 73 -24.93 -41.27 -28.84
CA LYS A 73 -24.48 -41.40 -27.43
C LYS A 73 -23.03 -40.93 -27.24
N ILE A 74 -22.13 -41.30 -28.13
CA ILE A 74 -20.72 -40.85 -28.09
C ILE A 74 -20.63 -39.32 -28.24
N ASN A 75 -21.39 -38.76 -29.20
CA ASN A 75 -21.43 -37.29 -29.37
C ASN A 75 -21.98 -36.57 -28.14
N LEU A 76 -23.00 -37.09 -27.46
CA LEU A 76 -23.53 -36.54 -26.22
C LEU A 76 -22.50 -36.60 -25.11
N ILE A 77 -21.81 -37.72 -24.92
CA ILE A 77 -20.74 -37.86 -23.92
C ILE A 77 -19.58 -36.86 -24.20
N ASN A 78 -19.17 -36.76 -25.46
CA ASN A 78 -18.12 -35.83 -25.86
C ASN A 78 -18.53 -34.37 -25.64
N LYS A 79 -19.78 -34.00 -25.96
CA LYS A 79 -20.34 -32.68 -25.71
C LYS A 79 -20.38 -32.37 -24.21
N GLN A 80 -20.81 -33.31 -23.37
CA GLN A 80 -20.80 -33.16 -21.91
C GLN A 80 -19.39 -33.01 -21.35
N ASN A 81 -18.44 -33.83 -21.79
CA ASN A 81 -17.04 -33.75 -21.37
C ASN A 81 -16.41 -32.44 -21.80
N ARG A 82 -16.64 -31.94 -23.01
CA ARG A 82 -16.19 -30.62 -23.46
C ARG A 82 -16.80 -29.50 -22.62
N SER A 83 -18.09 -29.59 -22.30
CA SER A 83 -18.77 -28.62 -21.43
C SER A 83 -18.19 -28.64 -20.00
N ARG A 84 -17.99 -29.83 -19.43
CA ARG A 84 -17.35 -29.98 -18.10
C ARG A 84 -15.92 -29.40 -18.07
N LYS A 85 -15.10 -29.71 -19.10
CA LYS A 85 -13.74 -29.15 -19.23
C LYS A 85 -13.76 -27.63 -19.36
N LYS A 86 -14.69 -27.05 -20.17
CA LYS A 86 -14.84 -25.58 -20.27
C LYS A 86 -15.27 -24.96 -18.95
N LYS A 87 -16.20 -25.57 -18.21
CA LYS A 87 -16.63 -25.08 -16.89
C LYS A 87 -15.46 -25.11 -15.90
N LEU A 88 -14.72 -26.22 -15.83
CA LEU A 88 -13.57 -26.35 -14.95
C LEU A 88 -12.47 -25.33 -15.27
N ALA A 89 -12.15 -25.16 -16.55
CA ALA A 89 -11.19 -24.12 -16.98
C ALA A 89 -11.69 -22.71 -16.63
N GLY A 90 -12.99 -22.44 -16.73
CA GLY A 90 -13.61 -21.19 -16.29
C GLY A 90 -13.49 -20.96 -14.80
N TYR A 91 -13.71 -21.98 -13.97
CA TYR A 91 -13.53 -21.90 -12.52
C TYR A 91 -12.07 -21.64 -12.14
N LEU A 92 -11.13 -22.36 -12.75
CA LEU A 92 -9.70 -22.16 -12.52
C LEU A 92 -9.26 -20.73 -12.89
N LYS A 93 -9.70 -20.22 -14.04
CA LYS A 93 -9.41 -18.85 -14.47
C LYS A 93 -9.97 -17.80 -13.50
N ARG A 94 -11.21 -17.99 -13.04
CA ARG A 94 -11.82 -17.11 -12.03
C ARG A 94 -11.06 -17.16 -10.71
N PHE A 95 -10.73 -18.36 -10.24
CA PHE A 95 -9.94 -18.54 -9.01
C PHE A 95 -8.59 -17.81 -9.10
N GLN A 96 -7.86 -17.99 -10.21
CA GLN A 96 -6.60 -17.29 -10.44
C GLN A 96 -6.77 -15.78 -10.47
N ALA A 97 -7.80 -15.27 -11.17
CA ALA A 97 -8.07 -13.83 -11.23
C ALA A 97 -8.42 -13.25 -9.85
N THR A 98 -9.27 -13.93 -9.07
CA THR A 98 -9.67 -13.49 -7.73
C THR A 98 -8.48 -13.48 -6.77
N THR A 99 -7.68 -14.53 -6.77
CA THR A 99 -6.50 -14.62 -5.88
C THR A 99 -5.38 -13.67 -6.29
N SER A 100 -5.27 -13.36 -7.59
CA SER A 100 -4.31 -12.36 -8.09
C SER A 100 -4.72 -10.92 -7.75
N ALA A 101 -6.00 -10.66 -7.50
CA ALA A 101 -6.49 -9.35 -7.07
C ALA A 101 -6.29 -9.09 -5.57
N LEU A 102 -5.95 -10.11 -4.78
CA LEU A 102 -5.64 -9.93 -3.37
C LEU A 102 -4.30 -9.20 -3.21
N PRO A 103 -4.24 -8.13 -2.38
CA PRO A 103 -2.99 -7.43 -2.10
C PRO A 103 -2.02 -8.29 -1.27
N ASP A 104 -2.55 -9.20 -0.44
CA ASP A 104 -1.78 -10.09 0.40
C ASP A 104 -1.14 -11.22 -0.44
N ALA A 105 0.11 -11.56 -0.12
CA ALA A 105 0.73 -12.75 -0.68
C ALA A 105 0.11 -14.01 -0.07
N VAL A 106 -0.29 -14.94 -0.94
CA VAL A 106 -0.87 -16.21 -0.55
C VAL A 106 -0.06 -17.33 -1.19
N VAL A 107 0.49 -18.23 -0.36
CA VAL A 107 1.29 -19.38 -0.80
C VAL A 107 0.72 -20.64 -0.17
N VAL A 108 0.34 -21.60 -1.00
CA VAL A 108 -0.08 -22.93 -0.57
C VAL A 108 1.16 -23.80 -0.39
N LEU A 109 1.29 -24.37 0.79
CA LEU A 109 2.39 -25.25 1.16
C LEU A 109 1.87 -26.68 1.27
N GLY A 110 2.47 -27.56 0.51
CA GLY A 110 2.27 -28.99 0.58
C GLY A 110 3.15 -29.66 1.64
N ASP A 111 3.40 -30.95 1.44
CA ASP A 111 4.20 -31.77 2.34
C ASP A 111 5.62 -31.19 2.51
N PHE A 112 6.11 -31.21 3.76
CA PHE A 112 7.44 -30.70 4.13
C PHE A 112 7.66 -29.21 3.84
N GLY A 113 6.59 -28.40 3.71
CA GLY A 113 6.68 -26.96 3.45
C GLY A 113 7.13 -26.61 2.04
N LYS A 114 6.86 -27.45 1.05
CA LYS A 114 7.10 -27.18 -0.37
C LYS A 114 6.02 -26.25 -0.92
N VAL A 115 6.40 -25.36 -1.83
CA VAL A 115 5.46 -24.46 -2.51
C VAL A 115 4.68 -25.25 -3.56
N ASP A 116 3.38 -25.41 -3.37
CA ASP A 116 2.48 -26.04 -4.32
C ASP A 116 1.84 -25.02 -5.26
N TRP A 117 1.51 -23.84 -4.72
CA TRP A 117 0.93 -22.75 -5.48
C TRP A 117 1.19 -21.39 -4.78
N ALA A 118 1.27 -20.32 -5.58
CA ALA A 118 1.40 -18.96 -5.10
C ALA A 118 0.67 -17.97 -6.02
N ASN A 119 0.07 -16.91 -5.43
CA ASN A 119 -0.57 -15.83 -6.19
C ASN A 119 0.46 -14.81 -6.72
N SER A 120 -0.02 -13.82 -7.49
CA SER A 120 0.84 -12.75 -8.05
C SER A 120 1.50 -11.88 -6.97
N SER A 121 0.81 -11.63 -5.85
CA SER A 121 1.33 -10.82 -4.74
C SER A 121 2.48 -11.51 -4.02
N ALA A 122 2.56 -12.84 -4.02
CA ALA A 122 3.71 -13.58 -3.51
C ALA A 122 4.98 -13.28 -4.33
N LYS A 123 4.85 -13.00 -5.63
CA LYS A 123 6.00 -12.57 -6.45
C LYS A 123 6.48 -11.18 -6.07
N SER A 124 5.59 -10.24 -5.83
CA SER A 124 5.95 -8.84 -5.52
C SER A 124 6.39 -8.62 -4.07
N LEU A 125 5.87 -9.39 -3.11
CA LEU A 125 6.18 -9.25 -1.69
C LEU A 125 7.28 -10.20 -1.21
N LEU A 126 7.30 -11.43 -1.72
CA LEU A 126 8.20 -12.51 -1.25
C LEU A 126 9.23 -12.94 -2.30
N GLY A 127 9.09 -12.53 -3.55
CA GLY A 127 9.97 -12.98 -4.65
C GLY A 127 9.66 -14.37 -5.20
N ILE A 128 8.60 -15.02 -4.75
CA ILE A 128 8.24 -16.39 -5.14
C ILE A 128 7.60 -16.39 -6.53
N LYS A 129 8.23 -17.06 -7.47
CA LYS A 129 7.81 -17.12 -8.89
C LYS A 129 7.14 -18.46 -9.18
N TRP A 130 5.84 -18.54 -9.03
CA TRP A 130 5.10 -19.74 -9.44
C TRP A 130 4.79 -19.69 -10.95
N PRO A 131 4.91 -20.81 -11.72
CA PRO A 131 5.21 -22.19 -11.30
C PRO A 131 6.70 -22.55 -11.18
N ARG A 132 7.64 -21.61 -11.41
CA ARG A 132 9.09 -21.87 -11.41
C ARG A 132 9.59 -22.46 -10.08
N ASP A 133 9.12 -21.90 -8.97
CA ASP A 133 9.55 -22.26 -7.62
C ASP A 133 8.67 -23.36 -7.00
N SER A 134 7.84 -24.03 -7.82
CA SER A 134 7.05 -25.18 -7.39
C SER A 134 7.97 -26.29 -6.85
N SER A 135 7.52 -26.91 -5.76
CA SER A 135 8.26 -27.97 -5.04
C SER A 135 9.52 -27.53 -4.31
N VAL A 136 9.89 -26.23 -4.32
CA VAL A 136 10.96 -25.70 -3.48
C VAL A 136 10.45 -25.52 -2.05
N ARG A 137 11.26 -25.83 -1.04
CA ARG A 137 10.90 -25.58 0.36
C ARG A 137 10.88 -24.09 0.63
N ILE A 138 9.79 -23.59 1.22
CA ILE A 138 9.59 -22.17 1.52
C ILE A 138 10.70 -21.60 2.43
N GLY A 139 11.21 -22.39 3.37
CA GLY A 139 12.30 -22.01 4.27
C GLY A 139 13.63 -21.74 3.56
N ASN A 140 13.83 -22.24 2.33
CA ASN A 140 15.00 -21.92 1.52
C ASN A 140 14.85 -20.58 0.78
N LEU A 141 13.62 -20.16 0.52
CA LEU A 141 13.29 -18.90 -0.15
C LEU A 141 13.26 -17.73 0.84
N ILE A 142 12.76 -17.97 2.05
CA ILE A 142 12.68 -16.97 3.12
C ILE A 142 13.55 -17.45 4.28
N ARG A 143 14.73 -16.82 4.42
CA ARG A 143 15.77 -17.25 5.40
C ARG A 143 15.73 -16.47 6.71
N ASP A 144 14.71 -15.63 6.91
CA ASP A 144 14.56 -14.84 8.12
C ASP A 144 14.37 -15.73 9.36
N PRO A 145 15.07 -15.47 10.48
CA PRO A 145 14.99 -16.31 11.69
C PRO A 145 13.59 -16.37 12.30
N GLU A 146 12.84 -15.25 12.30
CA GLU A 146 11.47 -15.20 12.83
C GLU A 146 10.52 -16.03 11.95
N PHE A 147 10.72 -15.99 10.64
CA PHE A 147 9.97 -16.85 9.73
C PHE A 147 10.28 -18.34 9.93
N GLN A 148 11.54 -18.70 10.18
CA GLN A 148 11.90 -20.09 10.47
C GLN A 148 11.24 -20.60 11.76
N GLN A 149 11.18 -19.75 12.80
CA GLN A 149 10.44 -20.08 14.03
C GLN A 149 8.94 -20.26 13.74
N LEU A 150 8.33 -19.37 12.96
CA LEU A 150 6.95 -19.46 12.52
C LEU A 150 6.65 -20.78 11.79
N LEU A 151 7.59 -21.25 10.97
CA LEU A 151 7.44 -22.48 10.17
C LEU A 151 7.38 -23.73 11.06
N HIS A 152 8.11 -23.73 12.18
CA HIS A 152 8.18 -24.81 13.16
C HIS A 152 7.16 -24.69 14.29
N ALA A 153 6.52 -23.54 14.44
CA ALA A 153 5.52 -23.31 15.48
C ALA A 153 4.24 -24.15 15.27
N SER A 154 3.55 -24.44 16.36
CA SER A 154 2.26 -25.10 16.28
C SER A 154 1.22 -24.16 15.65
N VAL A 155 0.54 -24.61 14.59
CA VAL A 155 -0.51 -23.84 13.91
C VAL A 155 -1.71 -23.54 14.83
N LYS A 156 -1.87 -24.32 15.93
CA LYS A 156 -2.93 -24.10 16.92
C LYS A 156 -2.81 -22.75 17.63
N ASP A 157 -1.58 -22.26 17.84
CA ASP A 157 -1.30 -21.01 18.55
C ASP A 157 -1.44 -19.78 17.65
N LYS A 158 -1.76 -19.98 16.34
CA LYS A 158 -1.86 -18.90 15.33
C LYS A 158 -0.71 -17.90 15.40
N PRO A 159 0.54 -18.37 15.42
CA PRO A 159 1.67 -17.47 15.55
C PRO A 159 1.75 -16.52 14.35
N VAL A 160 2.19 -15.29 14.64
CA VAL A 160 2.41 -14.24 13.66
C VAL A 160 3.86 -13.79 13.76
N ALA A 161 4.53 -13.64 12.64
CA ALA A 161 5.89 -13.08 12.58
C ALA A 161 5.89 -11.80 11.75
N ILE A 162 6.67 -10.81 12.18
CA ILE A 162 6.90 -9.60 11.40
C ILE A 162 8.30 -9.71 10.78
N VAL A 163 8.33 -9.93 9.48
CA VAL A 163 9.54 -10.25 8.73
C VAL A 163 9.82 -9.18 7.71
N THR A 164 11.08 -8.82 7.54
CA THR A 164 11.48 -7.92 6.46
C THR A 164 11.38 -8.64 5.10
N SER A 165 10.80 -7.96 4.09
CA SER A 165 10.66 -8.54 2.77
C SER A 165 12.03 -8.94 2.18
N PRO A 166 12.17 -10.15 1.60
CA PRO A 166 13.40 -10.58 0.95
C PRO A 166 13.80 -9.72 -0.27
N LEU A 167 12.83 -9.00 -0.86
CA LEU A 167 13.03 -8.15 -2.04
C LEU A 167 13.33 -6.70 -1.69
N ASP A 168 12.77 -6.21 -0.58
CA ASP A 168 12.83 -4.80 -0.21
C ASP A 168 12.99 -4.68 1.30
N ARG A 169 14.17 -4.27 1.74
CA ARG A 169 14.50 -4.12 3.18
C ARG A 169 13.66 -3.06 3.90
N GLN A 170 12.99 -2.17 3.17
CA GLN A 170 12.12 -1.16 3.77
C GLN A 170 10.71 -1.68 4.06
N ARG A 171 10.32 -2.83 3.46
CA ARG A 171 9.00 -3.42 3.66
C ARG A 171 8.97 -4.39 4.82
N GLN A 172 7.98 -4.20 5.68
CA GLN A 172 7.68 -5.05 6.82
C GLN A 172 6.44 -5.89 6.52
N LEU A 173 6.60 -7.22 6.52
CA LEU A 173 5.54 -8.15 6.19
C LEU A 173 5.08 -8.89 7.46
N GLU A 174 3.78 -8.84 7.73
CA GLU A 174 3.15 -9.71 8.71
C GLU A 174 2.90 -11.07 8.05
N MET A 175 3.52 -12.11 8.57
CA MET A 175 3.38 -13.48 8.07
C MET A 175 2.66 -14.36 9.05
N LYS A 176 1.70 -15.15 8.57
CA LYS A 176 1.01 -16.17 9.35
C LYS A 176 0.83 -17.44 8.55
N ILE A 177 0.85 -18.58 9.24
CA ILE A 177 0.59 -19.90 8.67
C ILE A 177 -0.73 -20.41 9.21
N VAL A 178 -1.63 -20.82 8.32
CA VAL A 178 -2.96 -21.34 8.64
C VAL A 178 -3.07 -22.74 8.06
N SER A 179 -3.65 -23.69 8.83
CA SER A 179 -3.98 -25.01 8.29
C SER A 179 -5.18 -24.94 7.36
N TYR A 180 -5.10 -25.68 6.27
CA TYR A 180 -6.20 -25.81 5.33
C TYR A 180 -6.27 -27.25 4.81
N MET A 181 -7.48 -27.79 4.60
CA MET A 181 -7.73 -29.13 4.04
C MET A 181 -6.76 -30.24 4.56
N GLY A 182 -6.96 -30.67 5.78
CA GLY A 182 -6.13 -31.73 6.38
C GLY A 182 -4.73 -31.26 6.76
N ASN A 183 -3.68 -31.78 6.12
CA ASN A 183 -2.29 -31.42 6.40
C ASN A 183 -1.77 -30.20 5.60
N GLY A 184 -2.57 -29.62 4.72
CA GLY A 184 -2.17 -28.45 3.95
C GLY A 184 -1.94 -27.22 4.85
N ARG A 185 -0.94 -26.41 4.51
CA ARG A 185 -0.62 -25.14 5.17
C ARG A 185 -0.74 -23.99 4.17
N LEU A 186 -1.28 -22.87 4.62
CA LEU A 186 -1.40 -21.65 3.85
C LEU A 186 -0.55 -20.58 4.51
N LEU A 187 0.48 -20.10 3.81
CA LEU A 187 1.22 -18.91 4.22
C LEU A 187 0.53 -17.67 3.65
N ILE A 188 0.20 -16.73 4.51
CA ILE A 188 -0.31 -15.41 4.15
C ILE A 188 0.71 -14.39 4.61
N ALA A 189 1.13 -13.49 3.69
CA ALA A 189 2.00 -12.38 4.02
C ALA A 189 1.34 -11.06 3.59
N ARG A 190 1.19 -10.16 4.55
CA ARG A 190 0.57 -8.83 4.38
C ARG A 190 1.61 -7.74 4.56
N ASP A 191 1.59 -6.74 3.69
CA ASP A 191 2.42 -5.54 3.85
C ASP A 191 1.87 -4.65 4.97
N MET A 192 2.63 -4.55 6.07
CA MET A 192 2.30 -3.75 7.24
C MET A 192 3.20 -2.51 7.36
N THR A 193 3.97 -2.20 6.34
CA THR A 193 4.99 -1.14 6.37
C THR A 193 4.41 0.19 6.82
N GLN A 194 3.31 0.61 6.25
CA GLN A 194 2.66 1.88 6.60
C GLN A 194 2.12 1.85 8.04
N THR A 195 1.45 0.76 8.42
CA THR A 195 0.88 0.59 9.76
C THR A 195 1.97 0.64 10.83
N ILE A 196 3.08 -0.07 10.61
CA ILE A 196 4.21 -0.11 11.55
C ILE A 196 4.91 1.27 11.61
N LYS A 197 5.08 1.95 10.47
CA LYS A 197 5.62 3.32 10.44
C LYS A 197 4.76 4.28 11.26
N LEU A 198 3.44 4.24 11.08
CA LEU A 198 2.49 5.07 11.83
C LEU A 198 2.53 4.76 13.34
N GLN A 199 2.56 3.47 13.71
CA GLN A 199 2.67 3.07 15.11
C GLN A 199 3.99 3.53 15.75
N ARG A 200 5.11 3.43 15.04
CA ARG A 200 6.42 3.95 15.51
C ARG A 200 6.36 5.45 15.69
N MET A 201 5.91 6.19 14.68
CA MET A 201 5.77 7.65 14.78
C MET A 201 4.89 8.06 15.95
N ARG A 202 3.78 7.37 16.20
CA ARG A 202 2.93 7.64 17.37
C ARG A 202 3.64 7.35 18.69
N ARG A 203 4.38 6.25 18.80
CA ARG A 203 5.14 5.91 20.01
C ARG A 203 6.23 6.93 20.26
N ASP A 204 7.01 7.26 19.23
CA ASP A 204 8.11 8.24 19.33
C ASP A 204 7.58 9.62 19.70
N PHE A 205 6.42 10.01 19.16
CA PHE A 205 5.73 11.24 19.54
C PHE A 205 5.41 11.28 21.04
N VAL A 206 4.74 10.26 21.59
CA VAL A 206 4.39 10.21 23.03
C VAL A 206 5.64 10.21 23.90
N THR A 207 6.68 9.47 23.51
CA THR A 207 7.96 9.42 24.22
C THR A 207 8.63 10.79 24.24
N ASN A 208 8.73 11.45 23.10
CA ASN A 208 9.35 12.77 22.98
C ASN A 208 8.57 13.84 23.73
N VAL A 209 7.24 13.87 23.66
CA VAL A 209 6.41 14.78 24.48
C VAL A 209 6.71 14.60 25.95
N SER A 210 6.78 13.35 26.42
CA SER A 210 7.06 13.06 27.84
C SER A 210 8.44 13.56 28.26
N HIS A 211 9.46 13.41 27.42
CA HIS A 211 10.81 13.90 27.72
C HIS A 211 10.88 15.40 27.70
N GLU A 212 10.32 16.07 26.71
CA GLU A 212 10.34 17.51 26.55
C GLU A 212 9.52 18.25 27.63
N LEU A 213 8.47 17.62 28.18
CA LEU A 213 7.73 18.16 29.33
C LEU A 213 8.41 17.86 30.68
N ARG A 214 9.10 16.72 30.80
CA ARG A 214 9.78 16.35 32.06
C ARG A 214 10.91 17.30 32.41
N THR A 215 11.72 17.70 31.42
CA THR A 215 12.89 18.58 31.64
C THR A 215 12.50 19.90 32.29
N PRO A 216 11.61 20.74 31.75
CA PRO A 216 11.19 22.00 32.38
C PRO A 216 10.52 21.77 33.74
N LEU A 217 9.73 20.68 33.88
CA LEU A 217 9.09 20.33 35.15
C LEU A 217 10.13 20.02 36.24
N THR A 218 11.20 19.29 35.91
CA THR A 218 12.28 18.99 36.85
C THR A 218 13.01 20.28 37.31
N VAL A 219 13.23 21.22 36.37
CA VAL A 219 13.84 22.53 36.72
C VAL A 219 12.92 23.32 37.66
N LEU A 220 11.60 23.38 37.35
CA LEU A 220 10.64 24.04 38.23
C LEU A 220 10.61 23.42 39.64
N HIS A 221 10.57 22.09 39.68
CA HIS A 221 10.56 21.34 40.93
C HIS A 221 11.82 21.59 41.77
N GLY A 222 13.02 21.57 41.13
CA GLY A 222 14.27 21.85 41.80
C GLY A 222 14.34 23.27 42.43
N TYR A 223 13.84 24.28 41.71
CA TYR A 223 13.73 25.62 42.28
C TYR A 223 12.72 25.69 43.44
N LEU A 224 11.56 25.03 43.31
CA LEU A 224 10.56 24.99 44.37
C LEU A 224 11.04 24.27 45.64
N GLU A 225 11.88 23.25 45.51
CA GLU A 225 12.49 22.55 46.64
C GLU A 225 13.56 23.37 47.35
N THR A 226 14.33 24.16 46.57
CA THR A 226 15.45 24.94 47.11
C THR A 226 15.07 26.30 47.68
N LEU A 227 13.97 26.89 47.18
CA LEU A 227 13.46 28.17 47.63
C LEU A 227 12.55 28.00 48.86
N THR A 228 12.95 28.57 49.99
CA THR A 228 12.15 28.62 51.22
C THR A 228 11.67 30.06 51.47
N LYS A 229 10.73 30.24 52.40
CA LYS A 229 10.27 31.59 52.79
C LYS A 229 11.38 32.46 53.37
N GLU A 230 12.42 31.82 53.91
CA GLU A 230 13.59 32.47 54.51
C GLU A 230 14.72 32.68 53.49
N SER A 231 14.56 32.23 52.23
CA SER A 231 15.56 32.43 51.20
C SER A 231 15.81 33.92 50.93
N PRO A 232 17.09 34.34 50.73
CA PRO A 232 17.40 35.73 50.40
C PRO A 232 16.67 36.21 49.16
N THR A 233 16.22 37.47 49.16
CA THR A 233 15.48 38.11 48.07
C THR A 233 16.19 37.94 46.71
N GLN A 234 17.54 37.94 46.71
CA GLN A 234 18.37 37.77 45.54
C GLN A 234 18.20 36.39 44.89
N GLN A 235 17.97 35.31 45.69
CA GLN A 235 17.69 33.97 45.18
C GLN A 235 16.32 33.90 44.49
N TRP A 236 15.30 34.53 45.05
CA TRP A 236 14.01 34.65 44.41
C TRP A 236 14.06 35.44 43.10
N GLN A 237 14.81 36.57 43.09
CA GLN A 237 14.97 37.40 41.89
C GLN A 237 15.68 36.63 40.75
N SER A 238 16.60 35.74 41.04
CA SER A 238 17.25 34.91 40.00
C SER A 238 16.39 33.71 39.56
N ALA A 239 15.62 33.08 40.46
CA ALA A 239 14.84 31.90 40.19
C ALA A 239 13.55 32.18 39.44
N LEU A 240 12.81 33.25 39.82
CA LEU A 240 11.51 33.57 39.23
C LEU A 240 11.54 33.75 37.69
N PRO A 241 12.53 34.47 37.10
CA PRO A 241 12.61 34.56 35.62
C PRO A 241 12.80 33.22 34.95
N VAL A 242 13.65 32.34 35.51
CA VAL A 242 13.86 30.98 34.95
C VAL A 242 12.61 30.16 35.05
N MET A 243 11.94 30.15 36.19
CA MET A 243 10.66 29.43 36.38
C MET A 243 9.59 29.94 35.42
N ARG A 244 9.50 31.27 35.25
CA ARG A 244 8.56 31.88 34.28
C ARG A 244 8.87 31.45 32.86
N GLN A 245 10.16 31.44 32.47
CA GLN A 245 10.59 31.00 31.15
C GLN A 245 10.21 29.53 30.88
N GLN A 246 10.45 28.64 31.88
CA GLN A 246 10.08 27.21 31.73
C GLN A 246 8.57 27.02 31.59
N THR A 247 7.78 27.79 32.37
CA THR A 247 6.29 27.73 32.25
C THR A 247 5.82 28.23 30.90
N GLN A 248 6.39 29.32 30.39
CA GLN A 248 6.08 29.84 29.05
C GLN A 248 6.42 28.83 27.95
N ARG A 249 7.61 28.19 28.08
CA ARG A 249 8.02 27.12 27.16
C ARG A 249 7.04 25.94 27.13
N MET A 250 6.59 25.48 28.31
CA MET A 250 5.60 24.40 28.42
C MET A 250 4.27 24.80 27.76
N ASN A 251 3.78 26.03 28.02
CA ASN A 251 2.56 26.51 27.39
C ASN A 251 2.65 26.59 25.86
N ALA A 252 3.77 27.11 25.34
CA ALA A 252 4.01 27.11 23.90
C ALA A 252 4.00 25.70 23.31
N MET A 253 4.66 24.75 23.98
CA MET A 253 4.68 23.35 23.55
C MET A 253 3.28 22.72 23.53
N ILE A 254 2.47 22.95 24.57
CA ILE A 254 1.09 22.46 24.63
C ILE A 254 0.26 23.06 23.48
N LYS A 255 0.42 24.35 23.22
CA LYS A 255 -0.26 25.03 22.09
C LYS A 255 0.14 24.41 20.75
N ASP A 256 1.43 24.19 20.51
CA ASP A 256 1.94 23.57 19.29
C ASP A 256 1.42 22.15 19.11
N LEU A 257 1.37 21.36 20.20
CA LEU A 257 0.81 20.00 20.19
C LEU A 257 -0.69 19.96 19.84
N LEU A 258 -1.47 20.88 20.43
CA LEU A 258 -2.90 20.99 20.13
C LEU A 258 -3.11 21.41 18.67
N THR A 259 -2.36 22.39 18.19
CA THR A 259 -2.42 22.85 16.78
C THR A 259 -2.07 21.69 15.84
N LEU A 260 -0.97 20.97 16.10
CA LEU A 260 -0.55 19.83 15.28
C LEU A 260 -1.63 18.71 15.27
N SER A 261 -2.18 18.40 16.44
CA SER A 261 -3.27 17.42 16.56
C SER A 261 -4.50 17.80 15.73
N GLN A 262 -4.92 19.06 15.75
CA GLN A 262 -6.04 19.57 14.96
C GLN A 262 -5.77 19.51 13.46
N LEU A 263 -4.54 19.86 13.03
CA LEU A 263 -4.13 19.79 11.63
C LEU A 263 -4.09 18.36 11.10
N GLU A 264 -3.71 17.38 11.94
CA GLU A 264 -3.63 15.96 11.56
C GLU A 264 -4.97 15.28 11.48
N THR A 265 -5.90 15.59 12.38
CA THR A 265 -7.25 15.00 12.38
C THR A 265 -8.13 15.58 11.26
N GLY A 266 -7.77 16.77 10.74
CA GLY A 266 -8.59 17.46 9.75
C GLY A 266 -9.99 17.86 10.27
N GLU A 267 -10.18 17.86 11.59
CA GLU A 267 -11.48 18.13 12.20
C GLU A 267 -11.93 19.58 12.00
N LYS A 268 -10.99 20.52 11.90
CA LYS A 268 -11.31 21.93 11.61
C LYS A 268 -11.38 22.10 10.09
N PRO A 269 -12.56 22.44 9.52
CA PRO A 269 -12.62 22.81 8.10
C PRO A 269 -11.77 24.05 7.84
N LEU A 270 -11.18 24.14 6.64
CA LEU A 270 -10.48 25.35 6.20
C LEU A 270 -11.49 26.50 6.13
N ASN A 271 -11.13 27.64 6.72
CA ASN A 271 -11.90 28.87 6.62
C ASN A 271 -11.29 29.75 5.51
N ASP A 272 -11.43 29.27 4.27
CA ASP A 272 -10.81 29.90 3.09
C ASP A 272 -11.49 31.23 2.76
N HIS A 273 -10.69 32.29 2.71
CA HIS A 273 -11.12 33.60 2.23
C HIS A 273 -9.95 34.28 1.50
N ALA A 274 -10.27 35.34 0.76
CA ALA A 274 -9.26 36.12 0.03
C ALA A 274 -8.42 36.92 1.02
N ILE A 275 -7.13 36.66 1.08
CA ILE A 275 -6.14 37.29 1.98
C ILE A 275 -5.25 38.21 1.22
N ASN A 276 -5.06 39.42 1.73
CA ASN A 276 -4.00 40.32 1.30
C ASN A 276 -2.68 39.90 1.98
N MET A 277 -1.79 39.30 1.20
CA MET A 277 -0.52 38.78 1.74
C MET A 277 0.39 39.91 2.26
N GLY A 278 0.32 41.08 1.67
CA GLY A 278 1.08 42.23 2.16
C GLY A 278 0.66 42.67 3.57
N GLU A 279 -0.63 42.71 3.87
CA GLU A 279 -1.17 43.00 5.20
C GLU A 279 -0.81 41.92 6.19
N LEU A 280 -0.97 40.66 5.81
CA LEU A 280 -0.62 39.51 6.65
C LEU A 280 0.85 39.50 7.03
N LEU A 281 1.76 39.64 6.06
CA LEU A 281 3.21 39.64 6.31
C LEU A 281 3.64 40.82 7.16
N ASN A 282 3.09 42.02 6.93
CA ASN A 282 3.35 43.21 7.75
C ASN A 282 2.87 43.00 9.21
N SER A 283 1.71 42.37 9.43
CA SER A 283 1.22 42.05 10.76
C SER A 283 2.18 41.12 11.49
N ILE A 284 2.60 40.03 10.83
CA ILE A 284 3.52 39.04 11.44
C ILE A 284 4.89 39.65 11.77
N VAL A 285 5.43 40.49 10.86
CA VAL A 285 6.72 41.16 11.12
C VAL A 285 6.58 42.18 12.24
N ASN A 286 5.45 42.88 12.37
CA ASN A 286 5.20 43.77 13.49
C ASN A 286 5.10 43.03 14.82
N ASP A 287 4.49 41.86 14.86
CA ASP A 287 4.45 41.01 16.03
C ASP A 287 5.87 40.52 16.40
N ALA A 288 6.65 40.14 15.40
CA ALA A 288 8.03 39.71 15.58
C ALA A 288 8.92 40.87 16.16
N LYS A 289 8.70 42.12 15.75
CA LYS A 289 9.40 43.30 16.26
C LYS A 289 9.20 43.55 17.74
N GLN A 290 8.12 43.09 18.33
CA GLN A 290 7.86 43.20 19.78
C GLN A 290 8.63 42.12 20.58
N HIS A 291 9.22 41.14 19.92
CA HIS A 291 9.98 40.09 20.59
C HIS A 291 11.34 40.63 21.07
N GLN A 292 11.78 40.26 22.26
CA GLN A 292 13.04 40.78 22.86
C GLN A 292 14.28 40.52 22.00
N ASN A 293 14.30 39.44 21.23
CA ASN A 293 15.44 39.10 20.36
C ASN A 293 15.46 39.84 19.03
N TYR A 294 14.35 40.51 18.64
CA TYR A 294 14.23 41.21 17.36
C TYR A 294 15.16 42.43 17.25
N GLN A 295 15.44 43.14 18.36
CA GLN A 295 16.23 44.40 18.37
C GLN A 295 17.61 44.27 17.71
N GLN A 296 18.05 43.06 17.42
CA GLN A 296 19.35 42.75 16.84
C GLN A 296 19.29 42.33 15.35
N HIS A 297 18.10 42.27 14.73
CA HIS A 297 17.90 41.77 13.35
C HIS A 297 17.25 42.81 12.46
N THR A 298 17.58 42.77 11.15
CA THR A 298 16.91 43.54 10.13
C THR A 298 15.96 42.62 9.36
N ILE A 299 14.65 42.86 9.46
CA ILE A 299 13.66 42.08 8.64
C ILE A 299 13.17 42.97 7.50
N THR A 300 13.38 42.51 6.27
CA THR A 300 12.92 43.15 5.03
C THR A 300 11.75 42.35 4.46
N ILE A 301 10.74 43.06 3.96
CA ILE A 301 9.60 42.48 3.27
C ILE A 301 9.66 42.94 1.81
N ASP A 302 9.58 41.98 0.91
CA ASP A 302 9.57 42.22 -0.54
C ASP A 302 8.29 41.60 -1.13
N ILE A 303 7.42 42.43 -1.67
CA ILE A 303 6.09 42.05 -2.17
C ILE A 303 6.04 42.36 -3.67
N ASP A 304 6.30 41.31 -4.48
CA ASP A 304 6.28 41.43 -5.94
C ASP A 304 4.87 41.34 -6.55
N ALA A 305 3.85 41.03 -5.74
CA ALA A 305 2.52 40.72 -6.21
C ALA A 305 1.44 41.25 -5.28
N GLU A 306 0.45 41.95 -5.87
CA GLU A 306 -0.76 42.42 -5.18
C GLU A 306 -1.91 41.40 -5.17
N GLN A 307 -1.70 40.20 -5.74
CA GLN A 307 -2.73 39.17 -5.83
C GLN A 307 -3.14 38.66 -4.45
N LEU A 308 -4.47 38.47 -4.31
CA LEU A 308 -5.05 37.84 -3.14
C LEU A 308 -4.85 36.31 -3.18
N LEU A 309 -4.52 35.74 -2.04
CA LEU A 309 -4.45 34.29 -1.88
C LEU A 309 -5.72 33.80 -1.18
N VAL A 310 -6.35 32.75 -1.71
CA VAL A 310 -7.50 32.10 -1.05
C VAL A 310 -6.99 31.02 -0.12
N ALA A 311 -7.09 31.24 1.19
CA ALA A 311 -6.57 30.34 2.22
C ALA A 311 -7.16 30.65 3.62
N ASP A 312 -6.85 29.83 4.61
CA ASP A 312 -7.14 30.11 6.02
C ASP A 312 -6.05 31.04 6.60
N SER A 313 -6.45 32.28 6.96
CA SER A 313 -5.54 33.33 7.45
C SER A 313 -4.82 32.95 8.74
N ASP A 314 -5.51 32.26 9.67
CA ASP A 314 -4.91 31.87 10.96
C ASP A 314 -3.85 30.79 10.76
N GLU A 315 -4.11 29.84 9.86
CA GLU A 315 -3.15 28.79 9.53
C GLU A 315 -1.92 29.38 8.82
N LEU A 316 -2.12 30.27 7.82
CA LEU A 316 -1.00 30.92 7.13
C LEU A 316 -0.20 31.83 8.08
N HIS A 317 -0.89 32.59 8.93
CA HIS A 317 -0.23 33.40 9.97
C HIS A 317 0.67 32.52 10.85
N SER A 318 0.15 31.37 11.30
CA SER A 318 0.92 30.40 12.10
C SER A 318 2.12 29.86 11.34
N ALA A 319 1.95 29.48 10.05
CA ALA A 319 3.05 28.95 9.24
C ALA A 319 4.18 29.96 9.03
N VAL A 320 3.84 31.16 8.59
CA VAL A 320 4.84 32.21 8.31
C VAL A 320 5.51 32.69 9.60
N SER A 321 4.75 32.86 10.69
CA SER A 321 5.30 33.18 12.01
C SER A 321 6.34 32.15 12.46
N ASN A 322 6.06 30.86 12.32
CA ASN A 322 7.02 29.80 12.65
C ASN A 322 8.33 29.92 11.86
N LEU A 323 8.26 30.28 10.57
CA LEU A 323 9.45 30.46 9.75
C LEU A 323 10.25 31.70 10.15
N ILE A 324 9.57 32.85 10.37
CA ILE A 324 10.23 34.09 10.78
C ILE A 324 10.86 33.96 12.17
N PHE A 325 10.15 33.36 13.13
CA PHE A 325 10.72 33.13 14.46
C PHE A 325 11.87 32.13 14.46
N ASN A 326 11.85 31.11 13.58
CA ASN A 326 13.00 30.25 13.37
C ASN A 326 14.20 31.03 12.82
N ALA A 327 14.00 31.87 11.82
CA ALA A 327 15.05 32.71 11.27
C ALA A 327 15.67 33.62 12.37
N ILE A 328 14.86 34.35 13.14
CA ILE A 328 15.33 35.19 14.26
C ILE A 328 16.14 34.39 15.30
N LYS A 329 15.71 33.18 15.55
CA LYS A 329 16.29 32.30 16.58
C LYS A 329 17.62 31.70 16.20
N TYR A 330 17.81 31.33 14.92
CA TYR A 330 19.00 30.62 14.45
C TYR A 330 19.99 31.48 13.69
N THR A 331 19.76 32.82 13.62
CA THR A 331 20.70 33.82 13.12
C THR A 331 21.44 34.52 14.25
N GLN A 332 22.58 35.08 13.92
CA GLN A 332 23.36 35.92 14.87
C GLN A 332 22.78 37.34 14.92
N ALA A 333 23.23 38.12 15.90
CA ALA A 333 22.93 39.53 15.99
C ALA A 333 23.37 40.27 14.69
N GLU A 334 22.61 41.29 14.28
CA GLU A 334 22.82 42.08 13.05
C GLU A 334 22.55 41.33 11.72
N SER A 335 21.98 40.12 11.76
CA SER A 335 21.60 39.34 10.60
C SER A 335 20.40 39.95 9.86
N THR A 336 20.32 39.66 8.54
CA THR A 336 19.25 40.09 7.70
C THR A 336 18.31 38.90 7.41
N ILE A 337 17.02 39.10 7.68
CA ILE A 337 15.95 38.13 7.33
C ILE A 337 15.10 38.77 6.24
N THR A 338 14.95 38.07 5.12
CA THR A 338 14.16 38.55 3.99
C THR A 338 12.92 37.70 3.83
N VAL A 339 11.75 38.33 3.83
CA VAL A 339 10.46 37.67 3.59
C VAL A 339 9.94 38.15 2.25
N ARG A 340 9.75 37.22 1.30
CA ARG A 340 9.27 37.53 -0.06
C ARG A 340 7.91 36.90 -0.33
N TRP A 341 7.05 37.66 -0.99
CA TRP A 341 5.82 37.17 -1.59
C TRP A 341 5.92 37.29 -3.11
N LEU A 342 5.88 36.12 -3.78
CA LEU A 342 6.06 35.98 -5.20
C LEU A 342 4.88 35.22 -5.80
N VAL A 343 4.34 35.72 -6.91
CA VAL A 343 3.31 35.00 -7.67
C VAL A 343 3.73 34.93 -9.14
N ASP A 344 3.84 33.70 -9.63
CA ASP A 344 4.03 33.45 -11.05
C ASP A 344 2.74 32.86 -11.67
N LYS A 345 2.78 32.59 -12.99
CA LYS A 345 1.59 32.08 -13.72
C LYS A 345 0.97 30.79 -13.19
N GLN A 346 1.67 30.03 -12.39
CA GLN A 346 1.26 28.69 -11.97
C GLN A 346 1.34 28.47 -10.46
N SER A 347 2.05 29.33 -9.72
CA SER A 347 2.28 29.14 -8.28
C SER A 347 2.40 30.44 -7.52
N ALA A 348 1.95 30.42 -6.28
CA ALA A 348 2.17 31.45 -5.28
C ALA A 348 3.22 30.95 -4.29
N ARG A 349 4.18 31.81 -3.90
CA ARG A 349 5.30 31.41 -3.03
C ARG A 349 5.55 32.43 -1.95
N ILE A 350 5.73 31.94 -0.72
CA ILE A 350 6.24 32.74 0.40
C ILE A 350 7.64 32.22 0.71
N GLU A 351 8.64 33.04 0.60
CA GLU A 351 10.03 32.70 0.89
C GLU A 351 10.50 33.45 2.13
N VAL A 352 11.08 32.73 3.08
CA VAL A 352 11.78 33.29 4.24
C VAL A 352 13.24 32.87 4.14
N SER A 353 14.14 33.84 3.97
CA SER A 353 15.58 33.62 3.83
C SER A 353 16.32 34.31 4.97
N ASP A 354 17.33 33.64 5.50
CA ASP A 354 18.22 34.15 6.53
C ASP A 354 19.70 34.00 6.09
N ASP A 355 20.56 34.82 6.61
CA ASP A 355 22.02 34.78 6.48
C ASP A 355 22.72 34.15 7.70
N GLY A 356 22.03 33.22 8.36
CA GLY A 356 22.46 32.54 9.55
C GLY A 356 23.52 31.44 9.36
N LEU A 357 23.59 30.54 10.33
CA LEU A 357 24.62 29.46 10.36
C LEU A 357 24.46 28.45 9.22
N GLY A 358 23.30 28.40 8.56
CA GLY A 358 22.98 27.37 7.60
C GLY A 358 22.80 25.98 8.23
N ILE A 359 22.37 25.03 7.43
CA ILE A 359 21.98 23.66 7.82
C ILE A 359 22.69 22.68 6.91
N ASP A 360 23.27 21.64 7.47
CA ASP A 360 23.89 20.56 6.69
C ASP A 360 22.84 19.74 5.95
N GLU A 361 23.16 19.33 4.72
CA GLU A 361 22.24 18.64 3.81
C GLU A 361 21.58 17.38 4.41
N HIS A 362 22.32 16.62 5.21
CA HIS A 362 21.82 15.40 5.84
C HIS A 362 20.72 15.64 6.89
N HIS A 363 20.55 16.89 7.36
CA HIS A 363 19.47 17.27 8.28
C HIS A 363 18.22 17.75 7.55
N ILE A 364 18.32 18.25 6.30
CA ILE A 364 17.24 18.97 5.61
C ILE A 364 15.97 18.12 5.52
N GLU A 365 16.07 16.86 5.09
CA GLU A 365 14.93 15.97 4.98
C GLU A 365 14.20 15.72 6.31
N ARG A 366 14.94 15.80 7.42
CA ARG A 366 14.45 15.51 8.76
C ARG A 366 13.93 16.72 9.53
N LEU A 367 14.19 17.94 9.06
CA LEU A 367 13.77 19.18 9.75
C LEU A 367 12.27 19.28 10.00
N THR A 368 11.46 18.63 9.17
CA THR A 368 10.00 18.58 9.30
C THR A 368 9.50 17.41 10.18
N GLU A 369 10.41 16.56 10.68
CA GLU A 369 10.05 15.55 11.68
C GLU A 369 9.74 16.21 13.03
N ARG A 370 8.76 15.66 13.76
CA ARG A 370 8.37 16.19 15.07
C ARG A 370 9.50 16.06 16.07
N PHE A 371 9.77 17.12 16.83
CA PHE A 371 10.84 17.21 17.84
C PHE A 371 12.26 17.09 17.29
N TYR A 372 12.41 17.08 15.96
CA TYR A 372 13.73 17.02 15.37
C TYR A 372 14.48 18.36 15.54
N ARG A 373 15.74 18.28 15.90
CA ARG A 373 16.63 19.43 16.11
C ARG A 373 18.05 19.06 15.69
N VAL A 374 18.73 19.98 15.00
CA VAL A 374 20.10 19.77 14.50
C VAL A 374 21.09 19.69 15.69
N ASP A 375 20.94 20.58 16.68
CA ASP A 375 21.80 20.65 17.88
C ASP A 375 20.96 20.67 19.17
N ASN A 376 21.13 19.66 20.01
CA ASN A 376 20.42 19.59 21.31
C ASN A 376 20.93 20.57 22.35
N GLY A 377 22.20 21.06 22.26
CA GLY A 377 22.81 21.97 23.23
C GLY A 377 22.40 23.43 23.04
N ARG A 378 22.75 24.04 21.91
CA ARG A 378 22.48 25.47 21.62
C ARG A 378 20.98 25.77 21.49
N SER A 379 20.23 24.83 21.00
CA SER A 379 18.79 25.01 20.82
C SER A 379 17.97 24.83 22.09
N LEU A 380 18.52 24.29 23.20
CA LEU A 380 17.91 24.30 24.53
C LEU A 380 17.89 25.73 25.12
N GLU A 381 18.95 26.50 24.98
CA GLU A 381 19.02 27.91 25.40
C GLU A 381 18.07 28.78 24.59
N ALA A 382 17.92 28.49 23.30
CA ALA A 382 17.03 29.22 22.39
C ALA A 382 15.54 28.84 22.48
N GLY A 383 15.12 27.86 23.31
CA GLY A 383 13.73 27.61 23.70
C GLY A 383 12.80 26.99 22.64
N GLY A 384 13.29 26.33 21.58
CA GLY A 384 12.43 25.73 20.52
C GLY A 384 11.80 24.40 20.92
N THR A 385 10.56 24.20 20.47
CA THR A 385 9.79 22.97 20.68
C THR A 385 10.16 21.85 19.72
N GLY A 386 10.75 22.15 18.54
CA GLY A 386 10.96 21.19 17.44
C GLY A 386 9.67 20.79 16.73
N LEU A 387 8.58 21.52 16.95
CA LEU A 387 7.28 21.26 16.32
C LEU A 387 6.95 22.28 15.21
N GLY A 388 7.57 23.47 15.21
CA GLY A 388 7.22 24.57 14.31
C GLY A 388 7.27 24.19 12.84
N LEU A 389 8.33 23.54 12.34
CA LEU A 389 8.44 23.12 10.93
C LEU A 389 7.49 21.97 10.58
N ALA A 390 7.16 21.09 11.53
CA ALA A 390 6.12 20.09 11.35
C ALA A 390 4.74 20.75 11.17
N ILE A 391 4.43 21.78 11.96
CA ILE A 391 3.20 22.60 11.85
C ILE A 391 3.16 23.26 10.46
N VAL A 392 4.24 23.92 10.03
CA VAL A 392 4.32 24.55 8.68
C VAL A 392 4.01 23.53 7.59
N LYS A 393 4.65 22.36 7.63
CA LYS A 393 4.42 21.29 6.66
C LYS A 393 2.95 20.85 6.60
N HIS A 394 2.32 20.61 7.76
CA HIS A 394 0.92 20.19 7.80
C HIS A 394 -0.04 21.27 7.30
N ILE A 395 0.20 22.53 7.64
CA ILE A 395 -0.58 23.68 7.12
C ILE A 395 -0.48 23.71 5.59
N LEU A 396 0.73 23.65 5.04
CA LEU A 396 0.91 23.69 3.58
C LEU A 396 0.23 22.49 2.90
N GLN A 397 0.36 21.30 3.45
CA GLN A 397 -0.31 20.11 2.91
C GLN A 397 -1.85 20.24 2.89
N ARG A 398 -2.44 20.88 3.89
CA ARG A 398 -3.88 21.18 3.93
C ARG A 398 -4.31 22.16 2.85
N HIS A 399 -3.44 23.10 2.47
CA HIS A 399 -3.64 24.06 1.39
C HIS A 399 -3.18 23.55 0.01
N GLY A 400 -2.80 22.28 -0.11
CA GLY A 400 -2.32 21.67 -1.37
C GLY A 400 -0.91 22.11 -1.77
N GLY A 401 -0.17 22.73 -0.85
CA GLY A 401 1.19 23.22 -1.05
C GLY A 401 2.26 22.31 -0.46
N GLU A 402 3.52 22.70 -0.61
CA GLU A 402 4.68 22.02 -0.07
C GLU A 402 5.73 22.99 0.52
N LEU A 403 6.52 22.52 1.48
CA LEU A 403 7.66 23.26 2.03
C LEU A 403 8.94 22.76 1.35
N LYS A 404 9.66 23.68 0.68
CA LYS A 404 10.99 23.43 0.13
C LYS A 404 12.03 24.15 0.99
N ILE A 405 13.12 23.44 1.32
CA ILE A 405 14.19 23.97 2.16
C ILE A 405 15.49 23.87 1.39
N SER A 406 16.21 24.97 1.28
CA SER A 406 17.57 25.01 0.75
C SER A 406 18.45 25.73 1.75
N SER A 407 19.63 25.18 2.03
CA SER A 407 20.56 25.75 3.00
C SER A 407 22.00 25.40 2.69
N THR A 408 22.90 26.30 3.02
CA THR A 408 24.35 26.07 2.92
C THR A 408 25.00 26.50 4.22
N VAL A 409 25.77 25.62 4.82
CA VAL A 409 26.46 25.89 6.08
C VAL A 409 27.36 27.11 5.95
N GLY A 410 27.23 28.07 6.87
CA GLY A 410 27.98 29.34 6.90
C GLY A 410 27.48 30.42 5.94
N VAL A 411 26.41 30.16 5.16
CA VAL A 411 25.84 31.15 4.24
C VAL A 411 24.42 31.55 4.66
N GLY A 412 23.60 30.58 5.12
CA GLY A 412 22.22 30.81 5.54
C GLY A 412 21.26 29.77 5.06
N SER A 413 19.96 30.02 5.29
CA SER A 413 18.89 29.09 4.92
C SER A 413 17.74 29.83 4.20
N GLN A 414 17.04 29.12 3.34
CA GLN A 414 15.84 29.57 2.66
C GLN A 414 14.73 28.53 2.81
N PHE A 415 13.59 28.98 3.31
CA PHE A 415 12.36 28.19 3.44
C PHE A 415 11.32 28.76 2.48
N CYS A 416 10.86 27.93 1.52
CA CYS A 416 9.90 28.29 0.51
C CYS A 416 8.60 27.49 0.70
N CYS A 417 7.51 28.20 0.97
CA CYS A 417 6.15 27.68 0.96
C CYS A 417 5.58 27.85 -0.47
N CYS A 418 5.38 26.74 -1.18
CA CYS A 418 4.92 26.74 -2.59
C CYS A 418 3.53 26.14 -2.70
#